data_bb9c960171121dfdcdafe542b10bad37
#
_entry.id   bb9c960171121dfdcdafe542b10bad37
#
_cell.length_a   1.000
_cell.length_b   1.000
_cell.length_c   1.000
_cell.angle_alpha   90.00
_cell.angle_beta   90.00
_cell.angle_gamma   90.00
#
_symmetry.space_group_name_H-M   'P 1'
#
loop_
_entity.id
_entity.type
_entity.pdbx_description
1 polymer ?
#
loop_
_entity_poly.entity_id
_entity_poly.type
_entity_poly.pdbx_seq_one_letter_code
_entity_poly.pdbx_strand_id
1 'polypeptide(L)'
;MSERNLDFDKVINRKNTRCLKYDFAVKRGKPADVLPLWVADMDFETSSYIEDALVERAKEGIFGYSEVQTPYFEILANWMKLHHNWEIQEDWLIKTPGVVFALAMAVKAYTQPGDSVLIQLPVYYPFSEVIQDNGRKVVSSNLYQGEDNRYHIDFQDFEKKIVEENVKLFFLCNPHNPVGRVWSAEELEKIGDICVKNGVTVVSDEIHQDFVFKGKHQVFAGLKKEFQDISITCTSPSKTFNLASMMISNIFIPNPELRRRFRKQLDAAGTSQLGVLGLVATEAAYSKGEEWYQAMHAYVEANINYTKEYVEKYLPGVKMTDLEGTYLVWLDFRETGLTVEELEDLILNKARLWLDSGKIFGKAGEGFQRINVACPRATLTEALERIRKAF
;
A
#
# COMPACT_ATOMS: atom_id res chain seq x y z
N MET A 1 19.28 22.33 10.74
CA MET A 1 19.67 21.97 9.37
C MET A 1 18.42 22.04 8.52
N SER A 2 18.51 22.38 7.24
CA SER A 2 17.38 22.36 6.31
C SER A 2 17.32 21.04 5.57
N GLU A 3 16.15 20.66 5.05
CA GLU A 3 15.99 19.51 4.15
C GLU A 3 16.83 19.70 2.88
N ARG A 4 17.51 18.64 2.42
CA ARG A 4 18.45 18.71 1.29
C ARG A 4 17.97 17.90 0.08
N ASN A 5 17.14 16.88 0.31
CA ASN A 5 16.74 15.89 -0.71
C ASN A 5 15.39 16.26 -1.33
N LEU A 6 15.29 17.47 -1.93
CA LEU A 6 14.07 17.99 -2.56
C LEU A 6 14.15 17.99 -4.10
N ASP A 7 15.21 17.45 -4.69
CA ASP A 7 15.34 17.30 -6.15
C ASP A 7 14.77 15.97 -6.62
N PHE A 8 13.46 15.94 -6.89
CA PHE A 8 12.74 14.76 -7.38
C PHE A 8 12.93 14.52 -8.90
N ASP A 9 13.54 15.43 -9.65
CA ASP A 9 13.92 15.22 -11.04
C ASP A 9 15.25 14.49 -11.20
N LYS A 10 16.02 14.34 -10.12
CA LYS A 10 17.28 13.61 -10.12
C LYS A 10 17.07 12.14 -10.42
N VAL A 11 17.60 11.67 -11.55
CA VAL A 11 17.58 10.24 -11.91
C VAL A 11 18.71 9.51 -11.19
N ILE A 12 18.32 8.60 -10.27
CA ILE A 12 19.24 7.85 -9.44
C ILE A 12 19.47 6.47 -10.05
N ASN A 13 20.74 6.12 -10.27
CA ASN A 13 21.09 4.77 -10.72
C ASN A 13 20.98 3.78 -9.56
N ARG A 14 19.94 2.95 -9.58
CA ARG A 14 19.68 1.91 -8.58
C ARG A 14 20.20 0.52 -8.98
N LYS A 15 20.87 0.37 -10.12
CA LYS A 15 21.46 -0.90 -10.58
C LYS A 15 22.68 -1.25 -9.72
N ASN A 16 22.87 -2.53 -9.43
CA ASN A 16 23.94 -3.08 -8.60
C ASN A 16 23.90 -2.63 -7.12
N THR A 17 22.72 -2.26 -6.64
CA THR A 17 22.49 -1.88 -5.24
C THR A 17 21.72 -2.94 -4.44
N ARG A 18 21.50 -4.12 -5.01
CA ARG A 18 20.60 -5.19 -4.53
C ARG A 18 19.11 -4.76 -4.60
N CYS A 19 18.81 -3.78 -5.43
CA CYS A 19 17.46 -3.27 -5.59
C CYS A 19 16.56 -4.31 -6.27
N LEU A 20 15.50 -4.74 -5.57
CA LEU A 20 14.53 -5.71 -6.09
C LEU A 20 13.93 -5.25 -7.42
N LYS A 21 13.66 -3.95 -7.54
CA LYS A 21 13.04 -3.33 -8.72
C LYS A 21 13.92 -3.42 -9.97
N TYR A 22 15.25 -3.21 -9.83
CA TYR A 22 16.19 -3.09 -10.96
C TYR A 22 17.07 -4.31 -11.19
N ASP A 23 17.54 -4.99 -10.12
CA ASP A 23 18.63 -5.96 -10.26
C ASP A 23 18.17 -7.40 -10.53
N PHE A 24 16.85 -7.67 -10.42
CA PHE A 24 16.33 -9.05 -10.46
C PHE A 24 15.41 -9.34 -11.66
N ALA A 25 15.39 -8.48 -12.69
CA ALA A 25 14.54 -8.66 -13.87
C ALA A 25 14.77 -10.05 -14.52
N VAL A 26 15.99 -10.37 -14.89
CA VAL A 26 16.34 -11.65 -15.54
C VAL A 26 16.01 -12.85 -14.67
N LYS A 27 16.32 -12.79 -13.37
CA LYS A 27 15.99 -13.87 -12.42
C LYS A 27 14.47 -14.11 -12.31
N ARG A 28 13.67 -13.07 -12.58
CA ARG A 28 12.20 -13.12 -12.60
C ARG A 28 11.60 -13.31 -13.99
N GLY A 29 12.41 -13.79 -14.96
CA GLY A 29 11.95 -14.08 -16.32
C GLY A 29 11.61 -12.85 -17.14
N LYS A 30 12.18 -11.68 -16.82
CA LYS A 30 11.99 -10.43 -17.57
C LYS A 30 13.24 -10.11 -18.39
N PRO A 31 13.10 -9.40 -19.54
CA PRO A 31 14.27 -8.93 -20.29
C PRO A 31 15.21 -8.06 -19.46
N ALA A 32 16.50 -8.11 -19.72
CA ALA A 32 17.53 -7.42 -18.93
C ALA A 32 17.45 -5.86 -19.06
N ASP A 33 16.86 -5.38 -20.15
CA ASP A 33 16.80 -3.98 -20.54
C ASP A 33 15.45 -3.30 -20.26
N VAL A 34 14.58 -3.96 -19.48
CA VAL A 34 13.28 -3.37 -19.11
C VAL A 34 13.46 -2.16 -18.20
N LEU A 35 12.62 -1.16 -18.37
CA LEU A 35 12.42 -0.08 -17.42
C LEU A 35 11.38 -0.50 -16.40
N PRO A 36 11.74 -0.68 -15.11
CA PRO A 36 10.83 -1.24 -14.12
C PRO A 36 10.05 -0.13 -13.41
N LEU A 37 8.72 -0.19 -13.48
CA LEU A 37 7.78 0.67 -12.75
C LEU A 37 6.67 -0.16 -12.09
N TRP A 38 7.01 -1.39 -11.65
CA TRP A 38 6.07 -2.36 -11.09
C TRP A 38 5.94 -2.28 -9.56
N VAL A 39 7.06 -2.31 -8.84
CA VAL A 39 7.05 -2.35 -7.39
C VAL A 39 6.74 -0.97 -6.78
N ALA A 40 5.97 -0.97 -5.71
CA ALA A 40 5.54 0.24 -5.02
C ALA A 40 6.61 0.76 -4.03
N ASP A 41 7.82 1.03 -4.53
CA ASP A 41 8.83 1.87 -3.90
C ASP A 41 9.11 3.08 -4.81
N MET A 42 9.62 4.17 -4.27
CA MET A 42 9.90 5.38 -5.03
C MET A 42 11.32 5.36 -5.59
N ASP A 43 11.54 6.09 -6.67
CA ASP A 43 12.88 6.34 -7.23
C ASP A 43 13.43 7.72 -6.77
N PHE A 44 13.09 8.13 -5.56
CA PHE A 44 13.55 9.35 -4.89
C PHE A 44 14.45 9.01 -3.70
N GLU A 45 15.43 9.87 -3.40
CA GLU A 45 16.12 9.86 -2.11
C GLU A 45 15.08 10.17 -1.01
N THR A 46 15.18 9.49 0.12
CA THR A 46 14.32 9.82 1.28
C THR A 46 14.77 11.14 1.90
N SER A 47 14.00 11.65 2.88
CA SER A 47 14.38 12.87 3.62
C SER A 47 15.81 12.80 4.16
N SER A 48 16.54 13.88 4.00
CA SER A 48 17.92 13.98 4.50
C SER A 48 18.00 13.86 6.03
N TYR A 49 16.95 14.19 6.75
CA TYR A 49 16.88 13.96 8.20
C TYR A 49 16.86 12.49 8.57
N ILE A 50 16.22 11.65 7.73
CA ILE A 50 16.22 10.20 7.91
C ILE A 50 17.62 9.64 7.62
N GLU A 51 18.23 10.08 6.51
CA GLU A 51 19.59 9.68 6.13
C GLU A 51 20.58 10.01 7.25
N ASP A 52 20.57 11.26 7.74
CA ASP A 52 21.46 11.71 8.82
C ASP A 52 21.27 10.88 10.10
N ALA A 53 20.01 10.60 10.49
CA ALA A 53 19.72 9.80 11.68
C ALA A 53 20.23 8.35 11.55
N LEU A 54 20.08 7.74 10.37
CA LEU A 54 20.60 6.41 10.10
C LEU A 54 22.13 6.36 10.14
N VAL A 55 22.80 7.36 9.54
CA VAL A 55 24.26 7.48 9.54
C VAL A 55 24.79 7.66 10.96
N GLU A 56 24.18 8.54 11.75
CA GLU A 56 24.54 8.75 13.16
C GLU A 56 24.42 7.46 13.96
N ARG A 57 23.27 6.78 13.84
CA ARG A 57 23.06 5.51 14.55
C ARG A 57 24.04 4.41 14.12
N ALA A 58 24.39 4.36 12.82
CA ALA A 58 25.35 3.39 12.31
C ALA A 58 26.79 3.66 12.83
N LYS A 59 27.17 4.91 13.04
CA LYS A 59 28.50 5.28 13.58
C LYS A 59 28.72 4.83 15.02
N GLU A 60 27.66 4.62 15.81
CA GLU A 60 27.78 4.09 17.17
C GLU A 60 28.38 2.67 17.18
N GLY A 61 28.22 1.90 16.10
CA GLY A 61 28.86 0.59 15.88
C GLY A 61 28.33 -0.54 16.76
N ILE A 62 27.28 -0.32 17.58
CA ILE A 62 26.69 -1.33 18.45
C ILE A 62 25.23 -1.58 18.03
N PHE A 63 24.94 -2.78 17.53
CA PHE A 63 23.64 -3.19 17.02
C PHE A 63 23.01 -4.26 17.92
N GLY A 64 22.93 -3.97 19.23
CA GLY A 64 22.29 -4.83 20.22
C GLY A 64 20.75 -4.81 20.12
N TYR A 65 20.10 -5.57 20.97
CA TYR A 65 18.64 -5.54 21.09
C TYR A 65 18.14 -4.15 21.44
N SER A 66 17.11 -3.71 20.74
CA SER A 66 16.58 -2.35 20.88
C SER A 66 15.07 -2.39 21.05
N GLU A 67 14.56 -1.41 21.79
CA GLU A 67 13.11 -1.21 22.01
C GLU A 67 12.81 0.28 21.91
N VAL A 68 11.58 0.62 21.57
CA VAL A 68 11.12 2.02 21.54
C VAL A 68 10.92 2.58 22.92
N GLN A 69 11.05 3.90 23.03
CA GLN A 69 10.71 4.67 24.22
C GLN A 69 9.44 5.50 23.96
N THR A 70 8.89 6.12 25.00
CA THR A 70 7.69 6.96 24.91
C THR A 70 7.71 7.99 23.76
N PRO A 71 8.83 8.69 23.44
CA PRO A 71 8.88 9.62 22.31
C PRO A 71 8.51 9.02 20.97
N TYR A 72 8.77 7.73 20.73
CA TYR A 72 8.36 7.06 19.50
C TYR A 72 6.83 7.08 19.32
N PHE A 73 6.11 6.75 20.40
CA PHE A 73 4.64 6.80 20.37
C PHE A 73 4.13 8.24 20.20
N GLU A 74 4.70 9.21 20.91
CA GLU A 74 4.29 10.62 20.83
C GLU A 74 4.45 11.18 19.42
N ILE A 75 5.53 10.82 18.72
CA ILE A 75 5.77 11.19 17.32
C ILE A 75 4.69 10.61 16.41
N LEU A 76 4.37 9.31 16.56
CA LEU A 76 3.30 8.67 15.80
C LEU A 76 1.93 9.31 16.10
N ALA A 77 1.63 9.55 17.38
CA ALA A 77 0.36 10.14 17.81
C ALA A 77 0.18 11.55 17.22
N ASN A 78 1.25 12.34 17.18
CA ASN A 78 1.24 13.66 16.57
C ASN A 78 0.95 13.56 15.05
N TRP A 79 1.61 12.66 14.32
CA TRP A 79 1.37 12.45 12.89
C TRP A 79 -0.07 12.04 12.62
N MET A 80 -0.58 11.03 13.33
CA MET A 80 -1.94 10.53 13.16
C MET A 80 -2.99 11.60 13.47
N LYS A 81 -2.74 12.44 14.48
CA LYS A 81 -3.62 13.55 14.81
C LYS A 81 -3.61 14.67 13.75
N LEU A 82 -2.43 15.08 13.28
CA LEU A 82 -2.28 16.17 12.32
C LEU A 82 -2.80 15.79 10.93
N HIS A 83 -2.43 14.63 10.42
CA HIS A 83 -2.73 14.24 9.04
C HIS A 83 -4.06 13.50 8.91
N HIS A 84 -4.45 12.74 9.93
CA HIS A 84 -5.62 11.84 9.83
C HIS A 84 -6.71 12.15 10.85
N ASN A 85 -6.54 13.18 11.70
CA ASN A 85 -7.49 13.55 12.76
C ASN A 85 -7.90 12.37 13.65
N TRP A 86 -6.96 11.48 13.93
CA TRP A 86 -7.17 10.29 14.73
C TRP A 86 -6.30 10.29 15.99
N GLU A 87 -6.94 10.18 17.14
CA GLU A 87 -6.27 10.09 18.44
C GLU A 87 -6.04 8.62 18.79
N ILE A 88 -4.78 8.24 18.95
CA ILE A 88 -4.35 6.89 19.30
C ILE A 88 -3.87 6.83 20.74
N GLN A 89 -3.84 5.62 21.31
CA GLN A 89 -3.33 5.35 22.67
C GLN A 89 -2.10 4.44 22.58
N GLU A 90 -1.15 4.64 23.50
CA GLU A 90 0.13 3.96 23.48
C GLU A 90 -0.03 2.42 23.60
N ASP A 91 -0.97 1.96 24.42
CA ASP A 91 -1.24 0.55 24.60
C ASP A 91 -1.85 -0.15 23.38
N TRP A 92 -2.39 0.61 22.39
CA TRP A 92 -2.89 0.06 21.13
C TRP A 92 -1.76 -0.35 20.17
N LEU A 93 -0.58 0.26 20.34
CA LEU A 93 0.53 0.09 19.40
C LEU A 93 1.20 -1.28 19.52
N ILE A 94 1.32 -1.95 18.38
CA ILE A 94 2.14 -3.13 18.18
C ILE A 94 3.01 -2.89 16.92
N LYS A 95 4.29 -3.17 17.02
CA LYS A 95 5.23 -3.03 15.91
C LYS A 95 5.43 -4.39 15.23
N THR A 96 5.51 -4.40 13.89
CA THR A 96 5.78 -5.60 13.11
C THR A 96 6.80 -5.34 11.99
N PRO A 97 7.48 -6.37 11.45
CA PRO A 97 8.46 -6.22 10.38
C PRO A 97 7.82 -5.98 9.00
N GLY A 98 6.69 -5.30 8.94
CA GLY A 98 5.96 -4.96 7.73
C GLY A 98 4.48 -5.34 7.80
N VAL A 99 3.66 -4.66 6.98
CA VAL A 99 2.20 -4.85 6.99
C VAL A 99 1.80 -6.25 6.53
N VAL A 100 2.44 -6.82 5.49
CA VAL A 100 2.12 -8.19 5.04
C VAL A 100 2.35 -9.22 6.14
N PHE A 101 3.39 -9.05 6.97
CA PHE A 101 3.59 -9.89 8.14
C PHE A 101 2.46 -9.71 9.16
N ALA A 102 2.02 -8.46 9.39
CA ALA A 102 0.88 -8.19 10.28
C ALA A 102 -0.42 -8.85 9.79
N LEU A 103 -0.68 -8.83 8.47
CA LEU A 103 -1.81 -9.52 7.86
C LEU A 103 -1.77 -11.04 8.14
N ALA A 104 -0.59 -11.68 7.98
CA ALA A 104 -0.42 -13.09 8.30
C ALA A 104 -0.69 -13.40 9.79
N MET A 105 -0.23 -12.51 10.68
CA MET A 105 -0.50 -12.67 12.13
C MET A 105 -1.98 -12.47 12.44
N ALA A 106 -2.66 -11.53 11.78
CA ALA A 106 -4.11 -11.32 11.94
C ALA A 106 -4.91 -12.55 11.48
N VAL A 107 -4.57 -13.13 10.32
CA VAL A 107 -5.17 -14.38 9.85
C VAL A 107 -5.07 -15.46 10.92
N LYS A 108 -3.88 -15.68 11.48
CA LYS A 108 -3.66 -16.70 12.53
C LYS A 108 -4.35 -16.36 13.85
N ALA A 109 -4.41 -15.05 14.20
CA ALA A 109 -5.00 -14.61 15.46
C ALA A 109 -6.52 -14.72 15.48
N TYR A 110 -7.19 -14.46 14.36
CA TYR A 110 -8.63 -14.25 14.35
C TYR A 110 -9.42 -15.32 13.59
N THR A 111 -8.73 -16.26 12.95
CA THR A 111 -9.36 -17.36 12.19
C THR A 111 -8.71 -18.70 12.52
N GLN A 112 -9.38 -19.79 12.14
CA GLN A 112 -8.87 -21.16 12.16
C GLN A 112 -8.60 -21.64 10.73
N PRO A 113 -7.75 -22.65 10.49
CA PRO A 113 -7.62 -23.29 9.18
C PRO A 113 -9.00 -23.69 8.62
N GLY A 114 -9.26 -23.34 7.35
CA GLY A 114 -10.53 -23.56 6.68
C GLY A 114 -11.55 -22.42 6.82
N ASP A 115 -11.38 -21.48 7.74
CA ASP A 115 -12.23 -20.30 7.85
C ASP A 115 -12.14 -19.39 6.62
N SER A 116 -13.20 -18.66 6.36
CA SER A 116 -13.32 -17.71 5.25
C SER A 116 -12.81 -16.33 5.63
N VAL A 117 -11.97 -15.75 4.76
CA VAL A 117 -11.49 -14.37 4.85
C VAL A 117 -11.91 -13.62 3.58
N LEU A 118 -12.55 -12.46 3.75
CA LEU A 118 -13.09 -11.67 2.65
C LEU A 118 -12.09 -10.62 2.19
N ILE A 119 -12.04 -10.42 0.87
CA ILE A 119 -11.31 -9.33 0.19
C ILE A 119 -12.18 -8.73 -0.91
N GLN A 120 -11.79 -7.57 -1.44
CA GLN A 120 -12.51 -6.87 -2.53
C GLN A 120 -11.62 -6.75 -3.77
N LEU A 121 -11.76 -7.68 -4.73
CA LEU A 121 -10.97 -7.67 -5.98
C LEU A 121 -11.43 -6.58 -6.97
N PRO A 122 -10.49 -6.00 -7.77
CA PRO A 122 -9.05 -6.23 -7.75
C PRO A 122 -8.41 -5.57 -6.54
N VAL A 123 -7.50 -6.26 -5.87
CA VAL A 123 -6.80 -5.76 -4.68
C VAL A 123 -5.37 -6.27 -4.65
N TYR A 124 -4.54 -5.68 -3.84
CA TYR A 124 -3.15 -6.07 -3.59
C TYR A 124 -3.02 -7.59 -3.41
N TYR A 125 -2.35 -8.24 -4.36
CA TYR A 125 -2.32 -9.70 -4.50
C TYR A 125 -1.81 -10.44 -3.25
N PRO A 126 -0.89 -9.90 -2.43
CA PRO A 126 -0.49 -10.56 -1.19
C PRO A 126 -1.64 -10.78 -0.19
N PHE A 127 -2.78 -10.09 -0.32
CA PHE A 127 -3.96 -10.40 0.51
C PHE A 127 -4.42 -11.82 0.27
N SER A 128 -4.58 -12.22 -0.99
CA SER A 128 -4.97 -13.59 -1.34
C SER A 128 -3.91 -14.61 -0.95
N GLU A 129 -2.63 -14.32 -1.22
CA GLU A 129 -1.51 -15.20 -0.88
C GLU A 129 -1.44 -15.45 0.62
N VAL A 130 -1.46 -14.41 1.44
CA VAL A 130 -1.42 -14.55 2.92
C VAL A 130 -2.57 -15.38 3.46
N ILE A 131 -3.78 -15.23 2.91
CA ILE A 131 -4.95 -16.02 3.32
C ILE A 131 -4.74 -17.49 2.97
N GLN A 132 -4.38 -17.79 1.73
CA GLN A 132 -4.20 -19.16 1.21
C GLN A 132 -3.02 -19.89 1.86
N ASP A 133 -1.86 -19.22 1.96
CA ASP A 133 -0.64 -19.78 2.55
C ASP A 133 -0.80 -20.11 4.03
N ASN A 134 -1.76 -19.47 4.70
CA ASN A 134 -2.13 -19.79 6.07
C ASN A 134 -3.30 -20.79 6.16
N GLY A 135 -3.73 -21.41 5.06
CA GLY A 135 -4.75 -22.47 5.04
C GLY A 135 -6.18 -21.95 5.24
N ARG A 136 -6.46 -20.68 4.89
CA ARG A 136 -7.81 -20.10 4.94
C ARG A 136 -8.40 -20.00 3.55
N LYS A 137 -9.72 -19.87 3.48
CA LYS A 137 -10.47 -19.71 2.24
C LYS A 137 -10.56 -18.22 1.87
N VAL A 138 -10.14 -17.87 0.65
CA VAL A 138 -10.40 -16.55 0.09
C VAL A 138 -11.84 -16.46 -0.38
N VAL A 139 -12.56 -15.47 0.13
CA VAL A 139 -13.87 -15.05 -0.36
C VAL A 139 -13.75 -13.67 -0.98
N SER A 140 -14.32 -13.45 -2.14
CA SER A 140 -14.25 -12.16 -2.82
C SER A 140 -15.63 -11.57 -3.01
N SER A 141 -15.79 -10.30 -2.59
CA SER A 141 -16.85 -9.40 -3.07
C SER A 141 -16.19 -8.40 -4.01
N ASN A 142 -16.42 -8.57 -5.31
CA ASN A 142 -15.70 -7.81 -6.32
C ASN A 142 -16.18 -6.36 -6.39
N LEU A 143 -15.22 -5.44 -6.50
CA LEU A 143 -15.53 -4.07 -6.89
C LEU A 143 -16.02 -4.06 -8.36
N TYR A 144 -16.85 -3.09 -8.69
CA TYR A 144 -17.27 -2.85 -10.09
C TYR A 144 -16.88 -1.44 -10.50
N GLN A 145 -16.49 -1.28 -11.77
CA GLN A 145 -16.19 0.03 -12.34
C GLN A 145 -17.48 0.67 -12.84
N GLY A 146 -17.78 1.88 -12.35
CA GLY A 146 -18.93 2.66 -12.77
C GLY A 146 -18.68 3.44 -14.08
N GLU A 147 -19.75 4.06 -14.61
CA GLU A 147 -19.65 4.94 -15.79
C GLU A 147 -18.82 6.20 -15.51
N ASP A 148 -18.66 6.55 -14.23
CA ASP A 148 -17.81 7.64 -13.74
C ASP A 148 -16.29 7.28 -13.75
N ASN A 149 -15.95 6.11 -14.30
CA ASN A 149 -14.59 5.56 -14.34
C ASN A 149 -13.96 5.35 -12.96
N ARG A 150 -14.78 5.20 -11.90
CA ARG A 150 -14.39 4.88 -10.53
C ARG A 150 -14.83 3.46 -10.16
N TYR A 151 -14.18 2.90 -9.17
CA TYR A 151 -14.60 1.62 -8.61
C TYR A 151 -15.53 1.81 -7.43
N HIS A 152 -16.54 0.97 -7.34
CA HIS A 152 -17.60 1.01 -6.33
C HIS A 152 -17.73 -0.33 -5.62
N ILE A 153 -18.30 -0.28 -4.41
CA ILE A 153 -18.60 -1.46 -3.60
C ILE A 153 -20.05 -1.89 -3.86
N ASP A 154 -20.26 -3.16 -4.20
CA ASP A 154 -21.56 -3.78 -4.12
C ASP A 154 -21.84 -4.23 -2.68
N PHE A 155 -22.52 -3.39 -1.91
CA PHE A 155 -22.81 -3.67 -0.51
C PHE A 155 -23.77 -4.84 -0.32
N GLN A 156 -24.61 -5.16 -1.32
CA GLN A 156 -25.49 -6.32 -1.25
C GLN A 156 -24.70 -7.61 -1.41
N ASP A 157 -23.82 -7.68 -2.40
CA ASP A 157 -22.90 -8.81 -2.57
C ASP A 157 -21.96 -8.94 -1.36
N PHE A 158 -21.43 -7.81 -0.85
CA PHE A 158 -20.56 -7.79 0.32
C PHE A 158 -21.22 -8.44 1.55
N GLU A 159 -22.42 -8.02 1.93
CA GLU A 159 -23.15 -8.60 3.06
C GLU A 159 -23.56 -10.06 2.79
N LYS A 160 -24.04 -10.35 1.59
CA LYS A 160 -24.39 -11.71 1.16
C LYS A 160 -23.22 -12.67 1.31
N LYS A 161 -22.02 -12.29 0.84
CA LYS A 161 -20.81 -13.10 0.95
C LYS A 161 -20.40 -13.33 2.41
N ILE A 162 -20.52 -12.32 3.24
CA ILE A 162 -20.22 -12.43 4.68
C ILE A 162 -21.10 -13.51 5.32
N VAL A 163 -22.41 -13.49 5.03
CA VAL A 163 -23.38 -14.40 5.64
C VAL A 163 -23.24 -15.81 5.06
N GLU A 164 -23.29 -15.96 3.74
CA GLU A 164 -23.30 -17.27 3.06
C GLU A 164 -22.00 -18.05 3.26
N GLU A 165 -20.86 -17.36 3.29
CA GLU A 165 -19.54 -17.96 3.42
C GLU A 165 -19.02 -17.97 4.88
N ASN A 166 -19.85 -17.54 5.84
CA ASN A 166 -19.50 -17.46 7.27
C ASN A 166 -18.16 -16.78 7.52
N VAL A 167 -17.94 -15.61 6.88
CA VAL A 167 -16.71 -14.85 6.92
C VAL A 167 -16.35 -14.46 8.37
N LYS A 168 -15.09 -14.65 8.76
CA LYS A 168 -14.57 -14.30 10.10
C LYS A 168 -13.71 -13.05 10.10
N LEU A 169 -13.06 -12.76 8.98
CA LEU A 169 -12.10 -11.69 8.84
C LEU A 169 -12.28 -11.02 7.49
N PHE A 170 -12.19 -9.70 7.46
CA PHE A 170 -12.18 -8.90 6.24
C PHE A 170 -10.89 -8.09 6.13
N PHE A 171 -10.23 -8.11 4.97
CA PHE A 171 -9.11 -7.25 4.67
C PHE A 171 -9.59 -6.04 3.85
N LEU A 172 -9.66 -4.89 4.50
CA LEU A 172 -9.96 -3.60 3.90
C LEU A 172 -8.65 -2.96 3.41
N CYS A 173 -8.58 -2.54 2.15
CA CYS A 173 -7.49 -1.75 1.58
C CYS A 173 -7.95 -0.29 1.47
N ASN A 174 -7.31 0.62 2.20
CA ASN A 174 -7.75 2.02 2.27
C ASN A 174 -6.58 3.01 2.47
N PRO A 175 -6.15 3.79 1.47
CA PRO A 175 -6.60 3.80 0.06
C PRO A 175 -6.40 2.48 -0.68
N HIS A 176 -7.27 2.20 -1.67
CA HIS A 176 -7.37 0.90 -2.31
C HIS A 176 -6.42 0.73 -3.51
N ASN A 177 -5.45 -0.13 -3.38
CA ASN A 177 -4.52 -0.52 -4.44
C ASN A 177 -5.04 -1.82 -5.12
N PRO A 178 -5.21 -1.88 -6.47
CA PRO A 178 -4.60 -0.98 -7.47
C PRO A 178 -5.52 0.13 -7.97
N VAL A 179 -6.80 0.15 -7.63
CA VAL A 179 -7.82 0.98 -8.29
C VAL A 179 -7.78 2.46 -7.91
N GLY A 180 -6.99 2.82 -6.87
CA GLY A 180 -6.77 4.20 -6.47
C GLY A 180 -7.93 4.87 -5.73
N ARG A 181 -8.88 4.11 -5.18
CA ARG A 181 -9.99 4.66 -4.40
C ARG A 181 -9.56 5.09 -3.00
N VAL A 182 -10.11 6.21 -2.56
CA VAL A 182 -10.15 6.64 -1.16
C VAL A 182 -11.60 6.53 -0.70
N TRP A 183 -11.89 5.56 0.16
CA TRP A 183 -13.26 5.29 0.58
C TRP A 183 -13.82 6.44 1.43
N SER A 184 -15.04 6.88 1.11
CA SER A 184 -15.71 7.93 1.89
C SER A 184 -16.11 7.42 3.28
N ALA A 185 -16.41 8.36 4.19
CA ALA A 185 -16.92 8.02 5.51
C ALA A 185 -18.20 7.16 5.41
N GLU A 186 -19.11 7.51 4.50
CA GLU A 186 -20.37 6.79 4.29
C GLU A 186 -20.16 5.38 3.75
N GLU A 187 -19.18 5.18 2.85
CA GLU A 187 -18.82 3.85 2.34
C GLU A 187 -18.22 2.98 3.46
N LEU A 188 -17.28 3.54 4.23
CA LEU A 188 -16.65 2.86 5.36
C LEU A 188 -17.63 2.57 6.51
N GLU A 189 -18.57 3.47 6.78
CA GLU A 189 -19.62 3.25 7.77
C GLU A 189 -20.52 2.08 7.39
N LYS A 190 -20.93 1.97 6.12
CA LYS A 190 -21.72 0.83 5.64
C LYS A 190 -20.94 -0.49 5.77
N ILE A 191 -19.66 -0.50 5.38
CA ILE A 191 -18.78 -1.66 5.59
C ILE A 191 -18.74 -2.04 7.08
N GLY A 192 -18.46 -1.06 7.94
CA GLY A 192 -18.33 -1.28 9.37
C GLY A 192 -19.61 -1.78 10.02
N ASP A 193 -20.75 -1.19 9.69
CA ASP A 193 -22.04 -1.60 10.23
C ASP A 193 -22.40 -3.05 9.82
N ILE A 194 -22.09 -3.44 8.57
CA ILE A 194 -22.25 -4.83 8.12
C ILE A 194 -21.33 -5.78 8.90
N CYS A 195 -20.05 -5.39 9.08
CA CYS A 195 -19.08 -6.19 9.82
C CYS A 195 -19.46 -6.35 11.30
N VAL A 196 -19.86 -5.27 11.96
CA VAL A 196 -20.34 -5.30 13.37
C VAL A 196 -21.56 -6.22 13.50
N LYS A 197 -22.57 -6.06 12.64
CA LYS A 197 -23.79 -6.87 12.63
C LYS A 197 -23.51 -8.37 12.53
N ASN A 198 -22.48 -8.74 11.75
CA ASN A 198 -22.17 -10.14 11.46
C ASN A 198 -20.96 -10.68 12.24
N GLY A 199 -20.40 -9.91 13.18
CA GLY A 199 -19.26 -10.34 14.03
C GLY A 199 -17.96 -10.57 13.26
N VAL A 200 -17.72 -9.80 12.18
CA VAL A 200 -16.52 -9.88 11.34
C VAL A 200 -15.45 -8.93 11.87
N THR A 201 -14.26 -9.44 12.09
CA THR A 201 -13.09 -8.60 12.42
C THR A 201 -12.55 -7.94 11.14
N VAL A 202 -12.15 -6.67 11.22
CA VAL A 202 -11.64 -5.90 10.08
C VAL A 202 -10.15 -5.63 10.25
N VAL A 203 -9.34 -6.02 9.29
CA VAL A 203 -7.95 -5.54 9.17
C VAL A 203 -7.94 -4.46 8.12
N SER A 204 -7.77 -3.21 8.55
CA SER A 204 -7.66 -2.05 7.67
C SER A 204 -6.21 -1.81 7.33
N ASP A 205 -5.81 -2.14 6.09
CA ASP A 205 -4.51 -1.80 5.55
C ASP A 205 -4.55 -0.36 5.04
N GLU A 206 -4.01 0.53 5.87
CA GLU A 206 -3.97 1.97 5.61
C GLU A 206 -2.55 2.46 5.26
N ILE A 207 -1.70 1.57 4.73
CA ILE A 207 -0.30 1.88 4.39
C ILE A 207 -0.15 3.02 3.37
N HIS A 208 -1.19 3.30 2.59
CA HIS A 208 -1.25 4.39 1.61
C HIS A 208 -1.96 5.65 2.13
N GLN A 209 -2.30 5.73 3.41
CA GLN A 209 -3.11 6.80 4.01
C GLN A 209 -2.60 8.22 3.73
N ASP A 210 -1.27 8.39 3.57
CA ASP A 210 -0.63 9.68 3.31
C ASP A 210 -0.64 10.08 1.82
N PHE A 211 -1.16 9.22 0.93
CA PHE A 211 -1.29 9.51 -0.50
C PHE A 211 -2.74 9.69 -0.90
N VAL A 212 -3.27 10.86 -0.61
CA VAL A 212 -4.63 11.27 -0.98
C VAL A 212 -4.56 12.55 -1.81
N PHE A 213 -5.06 12.50 -3.05
CA PHE A 213 -5.05 13.59 -4.00
C PHE A 213 -6.46 14.16 -4.24
N LYS A 214 -7.50 13.37 -3.92
CA LYS A 214 -8.90 13.81 -3.96
C LYS A 214 -9.64 13.31 -2.72
N GLY A 215 -10.42 14.19 -2.12
CA GLY A 215 -11.14 13.87 -0.89
C GLY A 215 -10.27 13.92 0.36
N LYS A 216 -10.54 13.05 1.32
CA LYS A 216 -9.82 12.96 2.59
C LYS A 216 -9.80 11.51 3.06
N HIS A 217 -8.62 11.02 3.47
CA HIS A 217 -8.53 9.72 4.12
C HIS A 217 -9.34 9.69 5.42
N GLN A 218 -10.07 8.62 5.62
CA GLN A 218 -10.79 8.34 6.84
C GLN A 218 -10.19 7.07 7.46
N VAL A 219 -9.66 7.19 8.66
CA VAL A 219 -9.21 6.02 9.43
C VAL A 219 -10.44 5.22 9.84
N PHE A 220 -10.53 3.96 9.41
CA PHE A 220 -11.70 3.11 9.68
C PHE A 220 -12.05 3.04 11.17
N ALA A 221 -11.06 2.77 12.02
CA ALA A 221 -11.22 2.73 13.48
C ALA A 221 -11.63 4.08 14.12
N GLY A 222 -11.41 5.18 13.41
CA GLY A 222 -11.73 6.54 13.88
C GLY A 222 -13.17 6.95 13.69
N LEU A 223 -13.95 6.24 12.87
CA LEU A 223 -15.30 6.65 12.49
C LEU A 223 -16.35 6.42 13.58
N LYS A 224 -16.35 5.23 14.19
CA LYS A 224 -17.29 4.87 15.26
C LYS A 224 -16.60 4.05 16.37
N LYS A 225 -17.12 4.15 17.59
CA LYS A 225 -16.58 3.36 18.71
C LYS A 225 -16.66 1.86 18.46
N GLU A 226 -17.75 1.39 17.89
CA GLU A 226 -17.99 -0.02 17.55
C GLU A 226 -16.97 -0.54 16.53
N PHE A 227 -16.44 0.33 15.67
CA PHE A 227 -15.42 -0.05 14.69
C PHE A 227 -14.05 -0.24 15.35
N GLN A 228 -13.77 0.52 16.43
CA GLN A 228 -12.57 0.27 17.25
C GLN A 228 -12.57 -1.14 17.85
N ASP A 229 -13.74 -1.64 18.22
CA ASP A 229 -13.87 -2.93 18.88
C ASP A 229 -13.63 -4.12 17.94
N ILE A 230 -13.71 -3.92 16.63
CA ILE A 230 -13.56 -4.98 15.62
C ILE A 230 -12.34 -4.79 14.71
N SER A 231 -11.54 -3.72 14.88
CA SER A 231 -10.53 -3.34 13.89
C SER A 231 -9.09 -3.53 14.33
N ILE A 232 -8.26 -3.80 13.33
CA ILE A 232 -6.80 -3.76 13.35
C ILE A 232 -6.37 -2.78 12.25
N THR A 233 -5.81 -1.63 12.60
CA THR A 233 -5.33 -0.64 11.64
C THR A 233 -3.84 -0.83 11.40
N CYS A 234 -3.45 -1.04 10.13
CA CYS A 234 -2.07 -1.27 9.72
C CYS A 234 -1.50 -0.05 9.01
N THR A 235 -0.44 0.55 9.55
CA THR A 235 0.27 1.70 8.97
C THR A 235 1.77 1.45 8.90
N SER A 236 2.48 2.22 8.07
CA SER A 236 3.94 2.11 7.98
C SER A 236 4.53 3.36 7.32
N PRO A 237 5.74 3.81 7.71
CA PRO A 237 6.48 4.85 6.99
C PRO A 237 7.01 4.38 5.64
N SER A 238 6.90 3.09 5.31
CA SER A 238 7.53 2.48 4.14
C SER A 238 7.05 3.07 2.82
N LYS A 239 5.79 3.48 2.72
CA LYS A 239 5.26 4.14 1.53
C LYS A 239 5.47 5.65 1.60
N THR A 240 5.13 6.27 2.71
CA THR A 240 5.20 7.72 2.90
C THR A 240 6.62 8.27 2.70
N PHE A 241 7.63 7.57 3.22
CA PHE A 241 9.02 8.03 3.22
C PHE A 241 10.00 7.10 2.47
N ASN A 242 9.48 6.21 1.61
CA ASN A 242 10.30 5.27 0.82
C ASN A 242 11.21 4.35 1.67
N LEU A 243 10.70 3.85 2.79
CA LEU A 243 11.44 3.09 3.80
C LEU A 243 11.13 1.58 3.83
N ALA A 244 10.70 0.99 2.71
CA ALA A 244 10.26 -0.41 2.68
C ALA A 244 11.31 -1.41 3.20
N SER A 245 12.59 -1.18 2.92
CA SER A 245 13.68 -2.05 3.38
C SER A 245 14.00 -1.92 4.88
N MET A 246 13.46 -0.92 5.57
CA MET A 246 13.60 -0.76 7.02
C MET A 246 12.76 -1.75 7.80
N MET A 247 11.82 -2.44 7.13
CA MET A 247 11.02 -3.54 7.69
C MET A 247 10.35 -3.16 9.02
N ILE A 248 9.56 -2.09 9.00
CA ILE A 248 8.81 -1.62 10.17
C ILE A 248 7.41 -1.22 9.79
N SER A 249 6.44 -1.57 10.62
CA SER A 249 5.07 -1.10 10.56
C SER A 249 4.46 -0.94 11.95
N ASN A 250 3.52 -0.04 12.05
CA ASN A 250 2.83 0.34 13.27
C ASN A 250 1.38 -0.14 13.15
N ILE A 251 0.99 -1.05 14.04
CA ILE A 251 -0.31 -1.70 14.06
C ILE A 251 -1.06 -1.20 15.29
N PHE A 252 -2.24 -0.62 15.09
CA PHE A 252 -3.07 -0.11 16.16
C PHE A 252 -4.27 -1.03 16.37
N ILE A 253 -4.40 -1.58 17.58
CA ILE A 253 -5.49 -2.49 17.95
C ILE A 253 -6.14 -1.97 19.24
N PRO A 254 -7.22 -1.18 19.13
CA PRO A 254 -7.89 -0.60 20.30
C PRO A 254 -8.47 -1.64 21.26
N ASN A 255 -9.10 -2.70 20.73
CA ASN A 255 -9.71 -3.75 21.52
C ASN A 255 -8.65 -4.59 22.25
N PRO A 256 -8.64 -4.64 23.60
CA PRO A 256 -7.61 -5.36 24.37
C PRO A 256 -7.61 -6.87 24.12
N GLU A 257 -8.76 -7.49 23.84
CA GLU A 257 -8.83 -8.93 23.57
C GLU A 257 -8.26 -9.27 22.19
N LEU A 258 -8.60 -8.49 21.15
CA LEU A 258 -7.98 -8.62 19.82
C LEU A 258 -6.47 -8.40 19.93
N ARG A 259 -6.04 -7.37 20.67
CA ARG A 259 -4.63 -7.06 20.88
C ARG A 259 -3.86 -8.19 21.57
N ARG A 260 -4.45 -8.80 22.59
CA ARG A 260 -3.88 -9.95 23.30
C ARG A 260 -3.72 -11.16 22.36
N ARG A 261 -4.73 -11.46 21.55
CA ARG A 261 -4.68 -12.56 20.57
C ARG A 261 -3.63 -12.32 19.51
N PHE A 262 -3.50 -11.09 19.03
CA PHE A 262 -2.49 -10.71 18.05
C PHE A 262 -1.07 -10.87 18.61
N ARG A 263 -0.80 -10.33 19.82
CA ARG A 263 0.50 -10.47 20.50
C ARG A 263 0.90 -11.94 20.68
N LYS A 264 -0.06 -12.81 21.04
CA LYS A 264 0.21 -14.25 21.15
C LYS A 264 0.72 -14.87 19.84
N GLN A 265 0.25 -14.40 18.68
CA GLN A 265 0.74 -14.88 17.39
C GLN A 265 2.13 -14.33 17.05
N LEU A 266 2.45 -13.08 17.43
CA LEU A 266 3.80 -12.53 17.30
C LEU A 266 4.80 -13.33 18.13
N ASP A 267 4.47 -13.61 19.39
CA ASP A 267 5.31 -14.41 20.28
C ASP A 267 5.55 -15.82 19.69
N ALA A 268 4.50 -16.44 19.18
CA ALA A 268 4.60 -17.75 18.53
C ALA A 268 5.42 -17.73 17.23
N ALA A 269 5.48 -16.59 16.55
CA ALA A 269 6.33 -16.38 15.38
C ALA A 269 7.79 -16.02 15.72
N GLY A 270 8.12 -15.88 17.00
CA GLY A 270 9.45 -15.54 17.49
C GLY A 270 9.84 -14.07 17.22
N THR A 271 8.86 -13.19 17.00
CA THR A 271 9.09 -11.77 16.74
C THR A 271 8.86 -10.98 18.00
N SER A 272 9.93 -10.50 18.63
CA SER A 272 9.86 -9.72 19.88
C SER A 272 10.38 -8.29 19.73
N GLN A 273 11.44 -8.10 18.95
CA GLN A 273 12.04 -6.77 18.71
C GLN A 273 12.27 -6.55 17.22
N LEU A 274 12.28 -5.27 16.83
CA LEU A 274 12.60 -4.84 15.47
C LEU A 274 14.03 -4.29 15.39
N GLY A 275 14.56 -4.23 14.17
CA GLY A 275 15.89 -3.68 13.93
C GLY A 275 15.95 -2.18 14.26
N VAL A 276 16.96 -1.78 15.02
CA VAL A 276 17.14 -0.40 15.50
C VAL A 276 17.13 0.65 14.39
N LEU A 277 17.66 0.34 13.21
CA LEU A 277 17.66 1.28 12.08
C LEU A 277 16.25 1.59 11.59
N GLY A 278 15.34 0.60 11.61
CA GLY A 278 13.93 0.82 11.30
C GLY A 278 13.24 1.75 12.30
N LEU A 279 13.53 1.59 13.59
CA LEU A 279 12.98 2.44 14.65
C LEU A 279 13.46 3.88 14.48
N VAL A 280 14.78 4.10 14.35
CA VAL A 280 15.39 5.41 14.16
C VAL A 280 14.88 6.09 12.89
N ALA A 281 14.79 5.34 11.78
CA ALA A 281 14.23 5.88 10.53
C ALA A 281 12.79 6.35 10.69
N THR A 282 11.96 5.61 11.43
CA THR A 282 10.57 5.96 11.69
C THR A 282 10.45 7.23 12.54
N GLU A 283 11.24 7.32 13.62
CA GLU A 283 11.27 8.52 14.46
C GLU A 283 11.68 9.77 13.67
N ALA A 284 12.75 9.67 12.87
CA ALA A 284 13.22 10.77 12.05
C ALA A 284 12.18 11.17 10.98
N ALA A 285 11.55 10.17 10.35
CA ALA A 285 10.54 10.37 9.32
C ALA A 285 9.35 11.19 9.83
N TYR A 286 8.69 10.71 10.86
CA TYR A 286 7.47 11.34 11.36
C TYR A 286 7.74 12.60 12.21
N SER A 287 8.95 12.79 12.75
CA SER A 287 9.28 14.00 13.52
C SER A 287 9.83 15.15 12.69
N LYS A 288 10.50 14.87 11.56
CA LYS A 288 11.23 15.87 10.78
C LYS A 288 11.02 15.80 9.28
N GLY A 289 10.31 14.78 8.78
CA GLY A 289 10.14 14.54 7.34
C GLY A 289 9.03 15.35 6.67
N GLU A 290 8.33 16.23 7.38
CA GLU A 290 7.16 16.96 6.88
C GLU A 290 7.44 17.74 5.60
N GLU A 291 8.53 18.53 5.56
CA GLU A 291 8.91 19.35 4.40
C GLU A 291 9.14 18.46 3.16
N TRP A 292 9.87 17.36 3.34
CA TRP A 292 10.10 16.39 2.27
C TRP A 292 8.81 15.72 1.82
N TYR A 293 7.96 15.31 2.76
CA TYR A 293 6.68 14.67 2.46
C TYR A 293 5.78 15.58 1.62
N GLN A 294 5.62 16.85 2.00
CA GLN A 294 4.79 17.79 1.26
C GLN A 294 5.33 18.03 -0.17
N ALA A 295 6.63 18.19 -0.32
CA ALA A 295 7.26 18.42 -1.62
C ALA A 295 7.15 17.16 -2.52
N MET A 296 7.40 15.96 -1.97
CA MET A 296 7.24 14.69 -2.66
C MET A 296 5.78 14.45 -3.07
N HIS A 297 4.83 14.71 -2.19
CA HIS A 297 3.40 14.55 -2.47
C HIS A 297 2.95 15.44 -3.64
N ALA A 298 3.33 16.70 -3.63
CA ALA A 298 3.05 17.64 -4.73
C ALA A 298 3.69 17.19 -6.05
N TYR A 299 4.91 16.68 -6.02
CA TYR A 299 5.59 16.16 -7.21
C TYR A 299 4.89 14.91 -7.77
N VAL A 300 4.48 14.00 -6.92
CA VAL A 300 3.74 12.80 -7.32
C VAL A 300 2.37 13.16 -7.89
N GLU A 301 1.66 14.12 -7.29
CA GLU A 301 0.39 14.64 -7.84
C GLU A 301 0.58 15.21 -9.25
N ALA A 302 1.66 15.99 -9.46
CA ALA A 302 2.01 16.50 -10.80
C ALA A 302 2.31 15.37 -11.79
N ASN A 303 2.93 14.26 -11.35
CA ASN A 303 3.16 13.07 -12.18
C ASN A 303 1.85 12.33 -12.52
N ILE A 304 0.91 12.23 -11.59
CA ILE A 304 -0.43 11.65 -11.82
C ILE A 304 -1.15 12.47 -12.91
N ASN A 305 -1.20 13.78 -12.76
CA ASN A 305 -1.85 14.69 -13.71
C ASN A 305 -1.19 14.61 -15.10
N TYR A 306 0.13 14.62 -15.15
CA TYR A 306 0.89 14.42 -16.39
C TYR A 306 0.57 13.08 -17.07
N THR A 307 0.48 12.00 -16.30
CA THR A 307 0.12 10.67 -16.83
C THR A 307 -1.27 10.70 -17.43
N LYS A 308 -2.25 11.31 -16.74
CA LYS A 308 -3.62 11.45 -17.25
C LYS A 308 -3.68 12.20 -18.58
N GLU A 309 -3.07 13.38 -18.62
CA GLU A 309 -3.02 14.21 -19.84
C GLU A 309 -2.32 13.47 -21.01
N TYR A 310 -1.24 12.75 -20.71
CA TYR A 310 -0.51 11.98 -21.70
C TYR A 310 -1.34 10.83 -22.27
N VAL A 311 -2.01 10.06 -21.42
CA VAL A 311 -2.89 8.95 -21.80
C VAL A 311 -4.03 9.46 -22.68
N GLU A 312 -4.75 10.49 -22.25
CA GLU A 312 -5.86 11.08 -22.99
C GLU A 312 -5.43 11.59 -24.38
N LYS A 313 -4.23 12.15 -24.48
CA LYS A 313 -3.77 12.78 -25.71
C LYS A 313 -3.11 11.81 -26.70
N TYR A 314 -2.39 10.82 -26.21
CA TYR A 314 -1.45 10.05 -27.04
C TYR A 314 -1.69 8.52 -27.04
N LEU A 315 -2.57 8.00 -26.21
CA LEU A 315 -2.85 6.56 -26.10
C LEU A 315 -4.33 6.27 -26.40
N PRO A 316 -4.75 6.26 -27.67
CA PRO A 316 -6.14 6.03 -28.03
C PRO A 316 -6.61 4.64 -27.55
N GLY A 317 -7.79 4.58 -26.94
CA GLY A 317 -8.36 3.34 -26.37
C GLY A 317 -7.82 2.97 -25.00
N VAL A 318 -6.83 3.70 -24.46
CA VAL A 318 -6.39 3.54 -23.07
C VAL A 318 -7.05 4.58 -22.20
N LYS A 319 -7.54 4.15 -21.02
CA LYS A 319 -8.11 5.05 -20.02
C LYS A 319 -7.32 4.93 -18.72
N MET A 320 -7.16 6.03 -18.01
CA MET A 320 -6.70 6.04 -16.64
C MET A 320 -7.92 6.08 -15.72
N THR A 321 -8.01 5.17 -14.73
CA THR A 321 -9.08 5.26 -13.72
C THR A 321 -9.00 6.58 -12.97
N ASP A 322 -10.13 7.05 -12.46
CA ASP A 322 -10.15 8.28 -11.65
C ASP A 322 -9.46 8.05 -10.30
N LEU A 323 -8.15 8.31 -10.27
CA LEU A 323 -7.30 8.08 -9.11
C LEU A 323 -7.57 9.13 -8.03
N GLU A 324 -7.92 8.67 -6.84
CA GLU A 324 -8.12 9.51 -5.65
C GLU A 324 -6.94 9.43 -4.68
N GLY A 325 -6.28 8.29 -4.63
CA GLY A 325 -5.15 8.04 -3.74
C GLY A 325 -4.18 6.99 -4.28
N THR A 326 -3.09 6.79 -3.58
CA THR A 326 -1.89 6.02 -3.96
C THR A 326 -1.08 6.71 -5.07
N TYR A 327 0.15 6.27 -5.29
CA TYR A 327 0.98 6.68 -6.44
C TYR A 327 1.08 5.59 -7.50
N LEU A 328 0.07 4.70 -7.51
CA LEU A 328 -0.02 3.55 -8.40
C LEU A 328 -1.19 3.76 -9.35
N VAL A 329 -0.88 4.15 -10.57
CA VAL A 329 -1.88 4.46 -11.59
C VAL A 329 -2.37 3.17 -12.23
N TRP A 330 -3.68 3.04 -12.37
CA TRP A 330 -4.37 1.90 -12.96
C TRP A 330 -4.84 2.26 -14.38
N LEU A 331 -4.20 1.66 -15.39
CA LEU A 331 -4.44 1.91 -16.81
C LEU A 331 -5.33 0.81 -17.39
N ASP A 332 -6.44 1.18 -17.98
CA ASP A 332 -7.42 0.33 -18.64
C ASP A 332 -7.14 0.27 -20.14
N PHE A 333 -6.80 -0.90 -20.65
CA PHE A 333 -6.51 -1.15 -22.08
C PHE A 333 -7.65 -1.93 -22.77
N ARG A 334 -8.78 -2.18 -22.12
CA ARG A 334 -9.85 -3.03 -22.67
C ARG A 334 -10.46 -2.49 -23.96
N GLU A 335 -10.48 -1.18 -24.13
CA GLU A 335 -11.00 -0.56 -25.38
C GLU A 335 -10.00 -0.54 -26.54
N THR A 336 -8.76 -1.01 -26.32
CA THR A 336 -7.76 -1.13 -27.40
C THR A 336 -7.99 -2.32 -28.32
N GLY A 337 -8.82 -3.28 -27.90
CA GLY A 337 -9.07 -4.54 -28.63
C GLY A 337 -7.98 -5.60 -28.46
N LEU A 338 -6.92 -5.33 -27.67
CA LEU A 338 -5.86 -6.29 -27.39
C LEU A 338 -6.37 -7.40 -26.45
N THR A 339 -5.99 -8.64 -26.72
CA THR A 339 -6.09 -9.71 -25.74
C THR A 339 -5.15 -9.48 -24.56
N VAL A 340 -5.34 -10.20 -23.45
CA VAL A 340 -4.46 -10.08 -22.27
C VAL A 340 -3.01 -10.44 -22.63
N GLU A 341 -2.81 -11.47 -23.43
CA GLU A 341 -1.50 -11.94 -23.88
C GLU A 341 -0.83 -10.90 -24.81
N GLU A 342 -1.58 -10.31 -25.73
CA GLU A 342 -1.07 -9.24 -26.61
C GLU A 342 -0.70 -7.98 -25.84
N LEU A 343 -1.50 -7.62 -24.82
CA LEU A 343 -1.17 -6.50 -23.94
C LEU A 343 0.12 -6.77 -23.15
N GLU A 344 0.30 -7.98 -22.63
CA GLU A 344 1.54 -8.35 -21.91
C GLU A 344 2.75 -8.33 -22.83
N ASP A 345 2.63 -8.82 -24.05
CA ASP A 345 3.69 -8.77 -25.05
C ASP A 345 4.02 -7.32 -25.43
N LEU A 346 3.00 -6.50 -25.62
CA LEU A 346 3.17 -5.06 -25.93
C LEU A 346 3.97 -4.37 -24.81
N ILE A 347 3.56 -4.54 -23.56
CA ILE A 347 4.20 -3.86 -22.43
C ILE A 347 5.62 -4.40 -22.19
N LEU A 348 5.77 -5.72 -22.10
CA LEU A 348 7.03 -6.33 -21.68
C LEU A 348 8.06 -6.39 -22.82
N ASN A 349 7.64 -6.86 -24.00
CA ASN A 349 8.57 -7.18 -25.08
C ASN A 349 8.72 -6.06 -26.10
N LYS A 350 7.65 -5.33 -26.46
CA LYS A 350 7.74 -4.22 -27.40
C LYS A 350 8.12 -2.92 -26.71
N ALA A 351 7.38 -2.50 -25.67
CA ALA A 351 7.68 -1.29 -24.91
C ALA A 351 8.88 -1.41 -23.97
N ARG A 352 9.35 -2.63 -23.68
CA ARG A 352 10.43 -2.89 -22.72
C ARG A 352 10.18 -2.27 -21.36
N LEU A 353 8.96 -2.44 -20.87
CA LEU A 353 8.52 -2.00 -19.55
C LEU A 353 8.22 -3.20 -18.66
N TRP A 354 8.57 -3.11 -17.39
CA TRP A 354 8.10 -4.04 -16.38
C TRP A 354 7.10 -3.31 -15.49
N LEU A 355 5.83 -3.47 -15.79
CA LEU A 355 4.69 -3.02 -15.01
C LEU A 355 4.08 -4.20 -14.26
N ASP A 356 3.13 -3.95 -13.37
CA ASP A 356 2.29 -5.00 -12.82
C ASP A 356 1.09 -5.26 -13.73
N SER A 357 1.06 -6.46 -14.31
CA SER A 357 -0.09 -6.93 -15.07
C SER A 357 -1.34 -6.99 -14.19
N GLY A 358 -2.46 -6.50 -14.70
CA GLY A 358 -3.71 -6.48 -13.97
C GLY A 358 -4.19 -7.86 -13.52
N LYS A 359 -3.85 -8.93 -14.25
CA LYS A 359 -4.21 -10.29 -13.90
C LYS A 359 -3.69 -10.77 -12.54
N ILE A 360 -2.56 -10.21 -12.03
CA ILE A 360 -2.04 -10.59 -10.72
C ILE A 360 -2.94 -10.11 -9.57
N PHE A 361 -3.80 -9.11 -9.83
CA PHE A 361 -4.78 -8.59 -8.86
C PHE A 361 -6.12 -9.34 -8.90
N GLY A 362 -6.19 -10.45 -9.62
CA GLY A 362 -7.37 -11.26 -9.82
C GLY A 362 -7.98 -11.08 -11.23
N LYS A 363 -8.95 -11.94 -11.57
CA LYS A 363 -9.61 -11.93 -12.88
C LYS A 363 -10.22 -10.58 -13.25
N ALA A 364 -10.71 -9.82 -12.27
CA ALA A 364 -11.26 -8.49 -12.47
C ALA A 364 -10.23 -7.45 -12.93
N GLY A 365 -8.94 -7.76 -12.85
CA GLY A 365 -7.85 -6.90 -13.33
C GLY A 365 -7.36 -7.22 -14.75
N GLU A 366 -7.92 -8.22 -15.43
CA GLU A 366 -7.55 -8.55 -16.81
C GLU A 366 -7.80 -7.36 -17.75
N GLY A 367 -6.85 -7.07 -18.63
CA GLY A 367 -6.90 -5.91 -19.53
C GLY A 367 -6.39 -4.60 -18.93
N PHE A 368 -5.89 -4.64 -17.69
CA PHE A 368 -5.29 -3.50 -17.01
C PHE A 368 -3.78 -3.65 -16.82
N GLN A 369 -3.11 -2.51 -16.62
CA GLN A 369 -1.72 -2.44 -16.17
C GLN A 369 -1.59 -1.42 -15.04
N ARG A 370 -0.83 -1.75 -13.99
CA ARG A 370 -0.53 -0.80 -12.91
C ARG A 370 0.88 -0.23 -13.08
N ILE A 371 0.98 1.10 -13.14
CA ILE A 371 2.25 1.82 -13.23
C ILE A 371 2.51 2.64 -11.96
N ASN A 372 3.72 2.53 -11.42
CA ASN A 372 4.20 3.37 -10.33
C ASN A 372 4.73 4.70 -10.90
N VAL A 373 4.13 5.82 -10.48
CA VAL A 373 4.50 7.17 -10.96
C VAL A 373 5.34 7.96 -9.94
N ALA A 374 5.72 7.36 -8.82
CA ALA A 374 6.64 7.95 -7.85
C ALA A 374 8.09 7.78 -8.32
N CYS A 375 8.43 8.43 -9.42
CA CYS A 375 9.73 8.44 -10.07
C CYS A 375 10.00 9.80 -10.73
N PRO A 376 11.25 10.13 -11.08
CA PRO A 376 11.57 11.34 -11.82
C PRO A 376 10.73 11.50 -13.09
N ARG A 377 10.32 12.74 -13.42
CA ARG A 377 9.49 13.04 -14.59
C ARG A 377 10.10 12.49 -15.90
N ALA A 378 11.41 12.54 -16.02
CA ALA A 378 12.10 12.01 -17.20
C ALA A 378 11.88 10.49 -17.36
N THR A 379 11.95 9.73 -16.26
CA THR A 379 11.69 8.28 -16.22
C THR A 379 10.23 7.97 -16.60
N LEU A 380 9.29 8.71 -16.04
CA LEU A 380 7.87 8.56 -16.35
C LEU A 380 7.56 8.87 -17.81
N THR A 381 8.12 9.98 -18.34
CA THR A 381 7.98 10.37 -19.74
C THR A 381 8.53 9.29 -20.68
N GLU A 382 9.71 8.74 -20.36
CA GLU A 382 10.29 7.64 -21.13
C GLU A 382 9.38 6.42 -21.15
N ALA A 383 8.79 6.04 -20.01
CA ALA A 383 7.88 4.91 -19.94
C ALA A 383 6.63 5.12 -20.81
N LEU A 384 5.99 6.27 -20.71
CA LEU A 384 4.79 6.60 -21.50
C LEU A 384 5.09 6.67 -23.00
N GLU A 385 6.24 7.23 -23.40
CA GLU A 385 6.71 7.24 -24.79
C GLU A 385 6.99 5.84 -25.33
N ARG A 386 7.53 4.93 -24.51
CA ARG A 386 7.74 3.53 -24.89
C ARG A 386 6.40 2.83 -25.14
N ILE A 387 5.38 3.07 -24.32
CA ILE A 387 4.02 2.54 -24.56
C ILE A 387 3.51 3.09 -25.89
N ARG A 388 3.55 4.40 -26.09
CA ARG A 388 3.06 5.05 -27.34
C ARG A 388 3.72 4.50 -28.61
N LYS A 389 5.01 4.22 -28.58
CA LYS A 389 5.76 3.69 -29.74
C LYS A 389 5.51 2.20 -29.98
N ALA A 390 5.03 1.47 -28.98
CA ALA A 390 4.75 0.04 -29.09
C ALA A 390 3.34 -0.26 -29.64
N PHE A 391 2.42 0.75 -29.58
CA PHE A 391 1.13 0.74 -30.25
C PHE A 391 1.27 0.94 -31.77
#